data_bc1ef0dbaeac9ce193db5a44b01290b2
#
_entry.id   bc1ef0dbaeac9ce193db5a44b01290b2
#
_cell.length_a   1.000
_cell.length_b   1.000
_cell.length_c   1.000
_cell.angle_alpha   90.00
_cell.angle_beta   90.00
_cell.angle_gamma   90.00
#
_symmetry.space_group_name_H-M   'P 1'
#
loop_
_entity.id
_entity.type
_entity.pdbx_description
1 polymer ?
#
loop_
_entity_poly.entity_id
_entity_poly.type
_entity_poly.pdbx_seq_one_letter_code
_entity_poly.pdbx_strand_id
1 'polypeptide(L)'
;MPKTLEQTKALQEKRKAAIKKAALSLFASEGFSDVSVDDICKASDSSHGLFYHYYSSLEEIFLELLNDADEKYLPPFAELNSLSGWTGLNALIAYYESALKVGRGPAVYYALLSLSVEDEAKLSPKIKKRIATKKLFTKFVKEGQGEGKVLGGDVKEIVATTIYLIESAYKMKLKKKDLLSSFDIVLGMLNKAPVR
;
A
#
# COMPACT_ATOMS: atom_id res chain seq x y z
N MET A 1 36.92 11.24 -22.11
CA MET A 1 37.49 10.14 -21.34
C MET A 1 36.45 9.05 -21.15
N PRO A 2 36.75 7.77 -21.37
CA PRO A 2 35.81 6.72 -21.09
C PRO A 2 35.47 6.67 -19.57
N LYS A 3 34.20 6.46 -19.24
CA LYS A 3 33.78 6.35 -17.85
C LYS A 3 34.40 5.12 -17.20
N THR A 4 34.82 5.25 -15.95
CA THR A 4 35.30 4.09 -15.16
C THR A 4 34.18 3.10 -14.91
N LEU A 5 34.52 1.85 -14.61
CA LEU A 5 33.53 0.80 -14.30
C LEU A 5 32.60 1.21 -13.14
N GLU A 6 33.15 1.88 -12.12
CA GLU A 6 32.41 2.41 -10.98
C GLU A 6 31.43 3.53 -11.39
N GLN A 7 31.88 4.46 -12.25
CA GLN A 7 31.01 5.52 -12.76
C GLN A 7 29.86 4.96 -13.60
N THR A 8 30.10 3.89 -14.33
CA THR A 8 29.08 3.21 -15.14
C THR A 8 28.06 2.52 -14.25
N LYS A 9 28.49 1.80 -13.21
CA LYS A 9 27.59 1.16 -12.23
C LYS A 9 26.75 2.21 -11.49
N ALA A 10 27.39 3.27 -10.98
CA ALA A 10 26.66 4.34 -10.27
C ALA A 10 25.59 5.00 -11.17
N LEU A 11 25.87 5.18 -12.45
CA LEU A 11 24.90 5.72 -13.40
C LEU A 11 23.75 4.75 -13.66
N GLN A 12 24.02 3.45 -13.76
CA GLN A 12 22.98 2.40 -13.90
C GLN A 12 22.05 2.38 -12.68
N GLU A 13 22.62 2.37 -11.48
CA GLU A 13 21.84 2.42 -10.24
C GLU A 13 20.96 3.69 -10.15
N LYS A 14 21.52 4.84 -10.51
CA LYS A 14 20.77 6.10 -10.54
C LYS A 14 19.58 6.04 -11.51
N ARG A 15 19.77 5.44 -12.70
CA ARG A 15 18.70 5.28 -13.69
C ARG A 15 17.64 4.30 -13.22
N LYS A 16 18.03 3.13 -12.68
CA LYS A 16 17.11 2.16 -12.10
C LYS A 16 16.30 2.81 -10.97
N ALA A 17 16.95 3.56 -10.09
CA ALA A 17 16.28 4.26 -8.98
C ALA A 17 15.29 5.32 -9.46
N ALA A 18 15.59 6.03 -10.58
CA ALA A 18 14.67 7.01 -11.17
C ALA A 18 13.39 6.33 -11.69
N ILE A 19 13.52 5.23 -12.44
CA ILE A 19 12.40 4.44 -12.94
C ILE A 19 11.56 3.91 -11.75
N LYS A 20 12.21 3.37 -10.74
CA LYS A 20 11.57 2.84 -9.54
C LYS A 20 10.80 3.92 -8.76
N LYS A 21 11.38 5.12 -8.63
CA LYS A 21 10.72 6.27 -7.98
C LYS A 21 9.50 6.76 -8.76
N ALA A 22 9.59 6.81 -10.09
CA ALA A 22 8.48 7.20 -10.95
C ALA A 22 7.33 6.18 -10.85
N ALA A 23 7.63 4.89 -10.96
CA ALA A 23 6.65 3.81 -10.80
C ALA A 23 5.95 3.88 -9.44
N LEU A 24 6.72 4.06 -8.35
CA LEU A 24 6.17 4.21 -7.01
C LEU A 24 5.19 5.38 -6.91
N SER A 25 5.55 6.53 -7.50
CA SER A 25 4.70 7.73 -7.46
C SER A 25 3.40 7.52 -8.25
N LEU A 26 3.49 6.95 -9.44
CA LEU A 26 2.33 6.70 -10.30
C LEU A 26 1.40 5.65 -9.71
N PHE A 27 1.92 4.51 -9.27
CA PHE A 27 1.11 3.50 -8.59
C PHE A 27 0.41 4.04 -7.34
N ALA A 28 1.07 4.95 -6.61
CA ALA A 28 0.48 5.58 -5.44
C ALA A 28 -0.62 6.60 -5.78
N SER A 29 -0.57 7.28 -6.92
CA SER A 29 -1.55 8.30 -7.31
C SER A 29 -2.70 7.77 -8.15
N GLU A 30 -2.46 6.77 -8.98
CA GLU A 30 -3.38 6.31 -10.01
C GLU A 30 -3.86 4.87 -9.79
N GLY A 31 -3.07 4.08 -9.06
CA GLY A 31 -3.30 2.65 -8.89
C GLY A 31 -2.51 1.81 -9.90
N PHE A 32 -2.33 0.52 -9.61
CA PHE A 32 -1.54 -0.37 -10.46
C PHE A 32 -2.18 -0.60 -11.83
N SER A 33 -3.51 -0.70 -11.88
CA SER A 33 -4.26 -1.05 -13.11
C SER A 33 -4.26 0.05 -14.16
N ASP A 34 -4.11 1.30 -13.73
CA ASP A 34 -4.22 2.48 -14.59
C ASP A 34 -2.88 3.02 -15.07
N VAL A 35 -1.76 2.44 -14.59
CA VAL A 35 -0.40 2.86 -14.95
C VAL A 35 0.17 1.97 -16.05
N SER A 36 0.74 2.59 -17.07
CA SER A 36 1.44 1.92 -18.17
C SER A 36 2.97 2.09 -18.08
N VAL A 37 3.71 1.26 -18.82
CA VAL A 37 5.17 1.43 -18.99
C VAL A 37 5.50 2.79 -19.58
N ASP A 38 4.65 3.28 -20.50
CA ASP A 38 4.79 4.59 -21.15
C ASP A 38 4.77 5.72 -20.13
N ASP A 39 3.86 5.67 -19.17
CA ASP A 39 3.73 6.68 -18.13
C ASP A 39 4.95 6.70 -17.21
N ILE A 40 5.46 5.52 -16.85
CA ILE A 40 6.69 5.40 -16.06
C ILE A 40 7.90 5.94 -16.82
N CYS A 41 8.02 5.61 -18.12
CA CYS A 41 9.10 6.11 -18.96
C CYS A 41 9.08 7.63 -19.07
N LYS A 42 7.91 8.22 -19.31
CA LYS A 42 7.73 9.68 -19.34
C LYS A 42 8.09 10.34 -18.00
N ALA A 43 7.59 9.78 -16.90
CA ALA A 43 7.82 10.34 -15.56
C ALA A 43 9.28 10.20 -15.08
N SER A 44 10.03 9.22 -15.59
CA SER A 44 11.43 8.96 -15.23
C SER A 44 12.46 9.50 -16.23
N ASP A 45 12.00 10.16 -17.30
CA ASP A 45 12.82 10.58 -18.42
C ASP A 45 13.69 9.41 -18.97
N SER A 46 13.04 8.26 -19.18
CA SER A 46 13.69 7.04 -19.65
C SER A 46 13.04 6.51 -20.93
N SER A 47 13.83 5.77 -21.73
CA SER A 47 13.28 5.08 -22.89
C SER A 47 12.67 3.73 -22.49
N HIS A 48 11.74 3.20 -23.32
CA HIS A 48 11.22 1.85 -23.20
C HIS A 48 12.33 0.79 -23.15
N GLY A 49 13.34 0.92 -24.01
CA GLY A 49 14.49 0.02 -24.01
C GLY A 49 15.23 0.01 -22.67
N LEU A 50 15.34 1.19 -22.02
CA LEU A 50 15.97 1.28 -20.70
C LEU A 50 15.06 0.67 -19.60
N PHE A 51 13.75 0.85 -19.67
CA PHE A 51 12.81 0.19 -18.77
C PHE A 51 12.96 -1.33 -18.87
N TYR A 52 12.85 -1.88 -20.10
CA TYR A 52 12.93 -3.31 -20.33
C TYR A 52 14.33 -3.92 -20.12
N HIS A 53 15.36 -3.08 -20.03
CA HIS A 53 16.68 -3.51 -19.56
C HIS A 53 16.69 -3.86 -18.05
N TYR A 54 15.88 -3.18 -17.25
CA TYR A 54 15.82 -3.40 -15.79
C TYR A 54 14.64 -4.26 -15.34
N TYR A 55 13.52 -4.21 -16.05
CA TYR A 55 12.27 -4.86 -15.65
C TYR A 55 11.58 -5.48 -16.86
N SER A 56 11.25 -6.76 -16.79
CA SER A 56 10.54 -7.45 -17.88
C SER A 56 9.06 -7.06 -17.98
N SER A 57 8.49 -6.49 -16.91
CA SER A 57 7.07 -6.13 -16.87
C SER A 57 6.78 -5.11 -15.76
N LEU A 58 5.57 -4.50 -15.81
CA LEU A 58 5.04 -3.70 -14.71
C LEU A 58 4.90 -4.50 -13.40
N GLU A 59 4.55 -5.78 -13.49
CA GLU A 59 4.48 -6.65 -12.32
C GLU A 59 5.83 -6.83 -11.63
N GLU A 60 6.91 -6.91 -12.40
CA GLU A 60 8.24 -7.11 -11.83
C GLU A 60 8.68 -5.91 -10.99
N ILE A 61 8.55 -4.69 -11.54
CA ILE A 61 8.87 -3.48 -10.78
C ILE A 61 7.94 -3.30 -9.57
N PHE A 62 6.66 -3.67 -9.72
CA PHE A 62 5.69 -3.64 -8.64
C PHE A 62 6.08 -4.61 -7.51
N LEU A 63 6.49 -5.84 -7.84
CA LEU A 63 6.97 -6.82 -6.87
C LEU A 63 8.29 -6.40 -6.19
N GLU A 64 9.20 -5.77 -6.95
CA GLU A 64 10.44 -5.24 -6.36
C GLU A 64 10.12 -4.11 -5.36
N LEU A 65 9.22 -3.20 -5.71
CA LEU A 65 8.76 -2.15 -4.82
C LEU A 65 8.06 -2.71 -3.58
N LEU A 66 7.25 -3.77 -3.73
CA LEU A 66 6.65 -4.49 -2.60
C LEU A 66 7.70 -5.09 -1.67
N ASN A 67 8.72 -5.74 -2.24
CA ASN A 67 9.80 -6.34 -1.45
C ASN A 67 10.56 -5.29 -0.65
N ASP A 68 10.93 -4.17 -1.29
CA ASP A 68 11.64 -3.08 -0.60
C ASP A 68 10.84 -2.49 0.55
N ALA A 69 9.54 -2.41 0.33
CA ALA A 69 8.65 -1.90 1.33
C ALA A 69 8.47 -2.93 2.46
N ASP A 70 8.35 -4.24 2.15
CA ASP A 70 8.28 -5.34 3.12
C ASP A 70 9.48 -5.31 4.08
N GLU A 71 10.68 -5.09 3.57
CA GLU A 71 11.87 -5.04 4.41
C GLU A 71 11.91 -3.84 5.37
N LYS A 72 11.26 -2.74 5.02
CA LYS A 72 11.37 -1.48 5.76
C LYS A 72 10.19 -1.16 6.66
N TYR A 73 8.98 -1.59 6.28
CA TYR A 73 7.76 -0.99 6.80
C TYR A 73 6.71 -1.97 7.30
N LEU A 74 6.88 -3.29 7.09
CA LEU A 74 5.93 -4.24 7.65
C LEU A 74 6.23 -4.54 9.11
N PRO A 75 5.22 -4.44 9.97
CA PRO A 75 5.24 -5.22 11.19
C PRO A 75 5.27 -6.69 10.74
N PRO A 76 5.92 -7.55 11.47
CA PRO A 76 5.89 -8.97 11.14
C PRO A 76 4.43 -9.41 11.05
N PHE A 77 3.97 -9.78 9.85
CA PHE A 77 2.61 -10.31 9.63
C PHE A 77 2.26 -11.43 10.60
N ALA A 78 3.27 -12.13 11.10
CA ALA A 78 3.11 -13.14 12.15
C ALA A 78 2.47 -12.56 13.41
N GLU A 79 2.87 -11.35 13.84
CA GLU A 79 2.29 -10.71 15.03
C GLU A 79 0.85 -10.28 14.79
N LEU A 80 0.56 -9.66 13.64
CA LEU A 80 -0.82 -9.30 13.28
C LEU A 80 -1.71 -10.53 13.12
N ASN A 81 -1.21 -11.61 12.53
CA ASN A 81 -1.97 -12.85 12.36
C ASN A 81 -2.30 -13.53 13.69
N SER A 82 -1.51 -13.32 14.74
CA SER A 82 -1.79 -13.85 16.08
C SER A 82 -2.90 -13.09 16.81
N LEU A 83 -3.25 -11.89 16.34
CA LEU A 83 -4.30 -11.06 16.90
C LEU A 83 -5.68 -11.47 16.35
N SER A 84 -6.74 -11.05 17.05
CA SER A 84 -8.13 -11.30 16.67
C SER A 84 -9.01 -10.09 16.93
N GLY A 85 -10.15 -10.06 16.26
CA GLY A 85 -11.26 -9.17 16.49
C GLY A 85 -10.87 -7.70 16.55
N TRP A 86 -11.43 -6.99 17.53
CA TRP A 86 -11.19 -5.56 17.75
C TRP A 86 -9.71 -5.23 18.01
N THR A 87 -8.99 -6.09 18.72
CA THR A 87 -7.56 -5.90 19.00
C THR A 87 -6.74 -5.93 17.71
N GLY A 88 -7.00 -6.90 16.84
CA GLY A 88 -6.34 -7.01 15.55
C GLY A 88 -6.66 -5.83 14.64
N LEU A 89 -7.92 -5.38 14.61
CA LEU A 89 -8.35 -4.23 13.81
C LEU A 89 -7.64 -2.94 14.24
N ASN A 90 -7.59 -2.68 15.57
CA ASN A 90 -6.86 -1.53 16.11
C ASN A 90 -5.36 -1.58 15.77
N ALA A 91 -4.71 -2.74 15.93
CA ALA A 91 -3.30 -2.91 15.63
C ALA A 91 -3.02 -2.65 14.14
N LEU A 92 -3.90 -3.12 13.24
CA LEU A 92 -3.77 -2.92 11.79
C LEU A 92 -3.94 -1.45 11.42
N ILE A 93 -4.91 -0.74 12.00
CA ILE A 93 -5.13 0.69 11.77
C ILE A 93 -3.98 1.52 12.35
N ALA A 94 -3.52 1.21 13.56
CA ALA A 94 -2.35 1.86 14.16
C ALA A 94 -1.07 1.65 13.34
N TYR A 95 -0.94 0.52 12.67
CA TYR A 95 0.13 0.27 11.73
C TYR A 95 0.10 1.24 10.55
N TYR A 96 -1.04 1.41 9.88
CA TYR A 96 -1.19 2.38 8.80
C TYR A 96 -0.91 3.81 9.28
N GLU A 97 -1.38 4.16 10.46
CA GLU A 97 -1.09 5.46 11.08
C GLU A 97 0.42 5.68 11.30
N SER A 98 1.12 4.68 11.84
CA SER A 98 2.57 4.76 12.09
C SER A 98 3.37 4.87 10.80
N ALA A 99 3.00 4.11 9.78
CA ALA A 99 3.60 4.15 8.45
C ALA A 99 3.46 5.54 7.81
N LEU A 100 2.34 6.23 8.05
CA LEU A 100 2.12 7.62 7.66
C LEU A 100 3.01 8.63 8.37
N LYS A 101 3.32 8.38 9.63
CA LYS A 101 4.20 9.26 10.43
C LYS A 101 5.63 9.27 9.91
N VAL A 102 6.12 8.15 9.38
CA VAL A 102 7.51 7.99 8.91
C VAL A 102 7.78 8.66 7.55
N GLY A 103 6.77 8.90 6.73
CA GLY A 103 6.91 9.62 5.47
C GLY A 103 5.90 9.20 4.40
N ARG A 104 5.56 10.13 3.52
CA ARG A 104 4.46 9.94 2.56
C ARG A 104 4.69 8.85 1.49
N GLY A 105 5.92 8.62 1.06
CA GLY A 105 6.19 7.77 -0.10
C GLY A 105 5.90 6.28 0.14
N PRO A 106 6.62 5.63 1.06
CA PRO A 106 6.51 4.18 1.25
C PRO A 106 5.21 3.75 1.92
N ALA A 107 4.69 4.57 2.82
CA ALA A 107 3.46 4.28 3.54
C ALA A 107 2.21 4.39 2.66
N VAL A 108 2.18 5.41 1.79
CA VAL A 108 1.14 5.57 0.77
C VAL A 108 1.16 4.38 -0.18
N TYR A 109 2.35 4.02 -0.64
CA TYR A 109 2.55 2.88 -1.49
C TYR A 109 2.00 1.59 -0.87
N TYR A 110 2.31 1.33 0.41
CA TYR A 110 1.82 0.15 1.12
C TYR A 110 0.31 0.12 1.27
N ALA A 111 -0.25 1.22 1.69
CA ALA A 111 -1.69 1.33 1.83
C ALA A 111 -2.38 1.09 0.49
N LEU A 112 -1.91 1.70 -0.58
CA LEU A 112 -2.51 1.58 -1.90
C LEU A 112 -2.31 0.20 -2.53
N LEU A 113 -1.14 -0.42 -2.35
CA LEU A 113 -0.89 -1.77 -2.86
C LEU A 113 -1.71 -2.84 -2.18
N SER A 114 -2.00 -2.67 -0.91
CA SER A 114 -2.87 -3.62 -0.20
C SER A 114 -4.35 -3.41 -0.49
N LEU A 115 -4.72 -2.27 -1.06
CA LEU A 115 -6.09 -1.80 -1.19
C LEU A 115 -6.56 -1.64 -2.64
N SER A 116 -5.68 -1.25 -3.56
CA SER A 116 -6.04 -0.90 -4.94
C SER A 116 -6.29 -2.10 -5.86
N VAL A 117 -6.43 -3.30 -5.30
CA VAL A 117 -6.71 -4.49 -6.09
C VAL A 117 -8.23 -4.69 -6.22
N GLU A 118 -8.89 -3.73 -6.84
CA GLU A 118 -10.29 -3.93 -7.24
C GLU A 118 -10.40 -5.01 -8.33
N ASP A 119 -9.34 -5.21 -9.11
CA ASP A 119 -9.30 -6.18 -10.18
C ASP A 119 -8.31 -7.32 -9.87
N GLU A 120 -8.58 -8.08 -8.79
CA GLU A 120 -7.80 -9.28 -8.43
C GLU A 120 -7.65 -10.28 -9.60
N ALA A 121 -8.55 -10.21 -10.59
CA ALA A 121 -8.52 -11.07 -11.76
C ALA A 121 -7.33 -10.78 -12.68
N LYS A 122 -6.86 -9.52 -12.74
CA LYS A 122 -5.74 -9.09 -13.59
C LYS A 122 -4.38 -9.31 -12.95
N LEU A 123 -4.32 -9.62 -11.65
CA LEU A 123 -3.05 -9.80 -10.96
C LEU A 123 -2.54 -11.24 -11.07
N SER A 124 -1.22 -11.37 -11.18
CA SER A 124 -0.60 -12.68 -11.12
C SER A 124 -0.81 -13.36 -9.76
N PRO A 125 -0.77 -14.70 -9.70
CA PRO A 125 -0.87 -15.44 -8.44
C PRO A 125 0.19 -15.05 -7.40
N LYS A 126 1.34 -14.51 -7.84
CA LYS A 126 2.41 -14.03 -6.95
C LYS A 126 2.00 -12.78 -6.18
N ILE A 127 1.38 -11.82 -6.86
CA ILE A 127 0.87 -10.59 -6.24
C ILE A 127 -0.32 -10.92 -5.33
N LYS A 128 -1.27 -11.74 -5.79
CA LYS A 128 -2.43 -12.17 -4.99
C LYS A 128 -2.06 -12.79 -3.63
N LYS A 129 -0.97 -13.56 -3.57
CA LYS A 129 -0.52 -14.14 -2.31
C LYS A 129 0.02 -13.12 -1.31
N ARG A 130 0.51 -11.98 -1.79
CA ARG A 130 1.10 -10.93 -0.94
C ARG A 130 0.09 -9.91 -0.42
N ILE A 131 -1.06 -9.77 -1.09
CA ILE A 131 -2.12 -8.86 -0.66
C ILE A 131 -2.90 -9.51 0.51
N ALA A 132 -2.19 -9.77 1.59
CA ALA A 132 -2.79 -10.40 2.78
C ALA A 132 -3.61 -9.41 3.63
N THR A 133 -3.44 -8.11 3.42
CA THR A 133 -3.98 -7.08 4.32
C THR A 133 -5.51 -7.01 4.26
N LYS A 134 -6.10 -7.10 3.07
CA LYS A 134 -7.56 -7.16 2.91
C LYS A 134 -8.16 -8.37 3.63
N LYS A 135 -7.44 -9.50 3.61
CA LYS A 135 -7.85 -10.71 4.34
C LYS A 135 -7.79 -10.50 5.85
N LEU A 136 -6.78 -9.78 6.35
CA LEU A 136 -6.69 -9.43 7.77
C LEU A 136 -7.80 -8.48 8.19
N PHE A 137 -8.11 -7.44 7.40
CA PHE A 137 -9.25 -6.57 7.67
C PHE A 137 -10.54 -7.37 7.73
N THR A 138 -10.79 -8.24 6.76
CA THR A 138 -11.98 -9.10 6.72
C THR A 138 -12.07 -10.01 7.94
N LYS A 139 -10.95 -10.64 8.33
CA LYS A 139 -10.86 -11.47 9.53
C LYS A 139 -11.22 -10.66 10.77
N PHE A 140 -10.55 -9.54 10.99
CA PHE A 140 -10.70 -8.74 12.21
C PHE A 140 -12.09 -8.08 12.34
N VAL A 141 -12.66 -7.61 11.22
CA VAL A 141 -14.04 -7.08 11.23
C VAL A 141 -15.04 -8.18 11.62
N LYS A 142 -14.94 -9.36 10.98
CA LYS A 142 -15.83 -10.50 11.26
C LYS A 142 -15.73 -10.96 12.72
N GLU A 143 -14.51 -11.11 13.23
CA GLU A 143 -14.28 -11.54 14.61
C GLU A 143 -14.71 -10.45 15.60
N GLY A 144 -14.43 -9.17 15.31
CA GLY A 144 -14.84 -8.03 16.13
C GLY A 144 -16.36 -7.85 16.19
N GLN A 145 -17.08 -8.20 15.12
CA GLN A 145 -18.55 -8.29 15.14
C GLN A 145 -19.03 -9.41 16.06
N GLY A 146 -18.38 -10.58 16.02
CA GLY A 146 -18.64 -11.69 16.94
C GLY A 146 -18.38 -11.31 18.41
N GLU A 147 -17.40 -10.47 18.68
CA GLU A 147 -17.10 -9.89 19.99
C GLU A 147 -18.11 -8.81 20.42
N GLY A 148 -18.98 -8.36 19.52
CA GLY A 148 -19.90 -7.25 19.75
C GLY A 148 -19.22 -5.87 19.83
N LYS A 149 -17.97 -5.75 19.40
CA LYS A 149 -17.15 -4.53 19.48
C LYS A 149 -17.08 -3.74 18.18
N VAL A 150 -17.33 -4.40 17.05
CA VAL A 150 -17.39 -3.76 15.72
C VAL A 150 -18.83 -3.62 15.29
N LEU A 151 -19.15 -2.55 14.58
CA LEU A 151 -20.51 -2.28 14.08
C LEU A 151 -21.02 -3.47 13.26
N GLY A 152 -22.31 -3.74 13.37
CA GLY A 152 -22.99 -4.78 12.58
C GLY A 152 -23.16 -4.36 11.13
N GLY A 153 -23.36 -5.34 10.26
CA GLY A 153 -23.55 -5.13 8.81
C GLY A 153 -22.75 -6.12 7.98
N ASP A 154 -22.79 -5.96 6.66
CA ASP A 154 -22.00 -6.80 5.75
C ASP A 154 -20.50 -6.53 5.91
N VAL A 155 -19.75 -7.60 6.19
CA VAL A 155 -18.31 -7.51 6.43
C VAL A 155 -17.56 -6.96 5.23
N LYS A 156 -17.98 -7.31 4.00
CA LYS A 156 -17.31 -6.87 2.77
C LYS A 156 -17.52 -5.37 2.54
N GLU A 157 -18.74 -4.89 2.80
CA GLU A 157 -19.07 -3.47 2.69
C GLU A 157 -18.32 -2.64 3.73
N ILE A 158 -18.26 -3.11 4.98
CA ILE A 158 -17.50 -2.43 6.05
C ILE A 158 -16.02 -2.35 5.68
N VAL A 159 -15.42 -3.45 5.22
CA VAL A 159 -14.02 -3.51 4.82
C VAL A 159 -13.76 -2.59 3.63
N ALA A 160 -14.60 -2.65 2.59
CA ALA A 160 -14.47 -1.80 1.40
C ALA A 160 -14.57 -0.32 1.75
N THR A 161 -15.55 0.07 2.57
CA THR A 161 -15.74 1.45 3.02
C THR A 161 -14.55 1.94 3.85
N THR A 162 -14.05 1.11 4.78
CA THR A 162 -12.88 1.45 5.60
C THR A 162 -11.65 1.69 4.74
N ILE A 163 -11.40 0.82 3.78
CA ILE A 163 -10.33 0.90 2.81
C ILE A 163 -10.46 2.20 2.00
N TYR A 164 -11.65 2.46 1.44
CA TYR A 164 -11.93 3.66 0.65
C TYR A 164 -11.69 4.94 1.44
N LEU A 165 -12.07 5.01 2.71
CA LEU A 165 -11.82 6.15 3.57
C LEU A 165 -10.32 6.39 3.79
N ILE A 166 -9.56 5.33 4.03
CA ILE A 166 -8.10 5.38 4.17
C ILE A 166 -7.46 5.89 2.87
N GLU A 167 -7.83 5.34 1.72
CA GLU A 167 -7.33 5.79 0.41
C GLU A 167 -7.69 7.24 0.11
N SER A 168 -8.93 7.64 0.38
CA SER A 168 -9.40 9.00 0.13
C SER A 168 -8.61 10.02 0.96
N ALA A 169 -8.31 9.70 2.21
CA ALA A 169 -7.48 10.54 3.07
C ALA A 169 -6.07 10.73 2.47
N TYR A 170 -5.53 9.72 1.79
CA TYR A 170 -4.27 9.80 1.08
C TYR A 170 -4.35 10.64 -0.19
N LYS A 171 -5.32 10.34 -1.06
CA LYS A 171 -5.49 11.00 -2.37
C LYS A 171 -5.75 12.50 -2.20
N MET A 172 -6.47 12.90 -1.17
CA MET A 172 -6.74 14.30 -0.85
C MET A 172 -5.52 15.11 -0.39
N LYS A 173 -4.33 14.50 -0.30
CA LYS A 173 -3.09 15.14 0.16
C LYS A 173 -3.25 15.88 1.49
N LEU A 174 -4.05 15.34 2.38
CA LEU A 174 -4.30 15.93 3.69
C LEU A 174 -2.99 16.20 4.43
N LYS A 175 -2.95 17.27 5.23
CA LYS A 175 -1.82 17.51 6.12
C LYS A 175 -1.71 16.34 7.12
N LYS A 176 -0.51 16.06 7.57
CA LYS A 176 -0.24 14.95 8.51
C LYS A 176 -1.20 14.95 9.71
N LYS A 177 -1.52 16.14 10.27
CA LYS A 177 -2.44 16.28 11.39
C LYS A 177 -3.86 15.83 11.04
N ASP A 178 -4.37 16.27 9.89
CA ASP A 178 -5.73 15.97 9.44
C ASP A 178 -5.87 14.49 9.06
N LEU A 179 -4.77 13.90 8.55
CA LEU A 179 -4.70 12.49 8.21
C LEU A 179 -4.80 11.60 9.46
N LEU A 180 -4.08 11.94 10.53
CA LEU A 180 -4.13 11.22 11.80
C LEU A 180 -5.54 11.29 12.43
N SER A 181 -6.18 12.46 12.41
CA SER A 181 -7.57 12.61 12.84
C SER A 181 -8.53 11.72 12.06
N SER A 182 -8.26 11.46 10.78
CA SER A 182 -9.11 10.59 9.95
C SER A 182 -9.07 9.13 10.40
N PHE A 183 -7.95 8.65 10.94
CA PHE A 183 -7.86 7.29 11.48
C PHE A 183 -8.63 7.13 12.79
N ASP A 184 -8.62 8.15 13.66
CA ASP A 184 -9.43 8.17 14.88
C ASP A 184 -10.93 8.16 14.53
N ILE A 185 -11.34 8.88 13.49
CA ILE A 185 -12.71 8.88 12.98
C ILE A 185 -13.07 7.49 12.45
N VAL A 186 -12.22 6.86 11.64
CA VAL A 186 -12.46 5.51 11.12
C VAL A 186 -12.62 4.51 12.25
N LEU A 187 -11.75 4.56 13.26
CA LEU A 187 -11.88 3.71 14.46
C LEU A 187 -13.17 4.00 15.23
N GLY A 188 -13.52 5.27 15.39
CA GLY A 188 -14.75 5.67 16.04
C GLY A 188 -16.02 5.17 15.32
N MET A 189 -16.00 5.22 13.97
CA MET A 189 -17.10 4.71 13.15
C MET A 189 -17.24 3.18 13.22
N LEU A 190 -16.13 2.47 13.36
CA LEU A 190 -16.12 1.01 13.45
C LEU A 190 -16.48 0.50 14.84
N ASN A 191 -16.30 1.31 15.87
CA ASN A 191 -16.57 0.92 17.25
C ASN A 191 -18.08 0.91 17.53
N LYS A 192 -18.57 -0.22 18.02
CA LYS A 192 -19.99 -0.37 18.44
C LYS A 192 -20.27 0.20 19.85
N ALA A 193 -19.24 0.66 20.57
CA ALA A 193 -19.46 1.21 21.90
C ALA A 193 -20.42 2.42 21.82
N PRO A 194 -21.39 2.55 22.74
CA PRO A 194 -22.29 3.69 22.73
C PRO A 194 -21.45 4.97 22.87
N VAL A 195 -21.67 5.90 21.94
CA VAL A 195 -21.21 7.28 22.11
C VAL A 195 -21.85 7.78 23.40
N ARG A 196 -21.02 7.99 24.43
CA ARG A 196 -21.47 8.61 25.69
C ARG A 196 -21.64 10.10 25.49
#